data_bf0c7be6d7376c4ea0d26d83e1d137ea
#
_entry.id   bf0c7be6d7376c4ea0d26d83e1d137ea
#
_cell.length_a   1.000
_cell.length_b   1.000
_cell.length_c   1.000
_cell.angle_alpha   90.00
_cell.angle_beta   90.00
_cell.angle_gamma   90.00
#
_symmetry.space_group_name_H-M   'P 1'
#
loop_
_entity.id
_entity.type
_entity.pdbx_description
1 polymer ?
#
loop_
_entity_poly.entity_id
_entity_poly.type
_entity_poly.pdbx_seq_one_letter_code
_entity_poly.pdbx_strand_id
1 'polypeptide(L)'
;MKVLRRLLTVLVGITLAAGIGLAAVSPADAAPSKAVSWSSAKVIRWKDGDTVVTSRGTIRLIGVDTPESGRCGASTATKWAKKWAPVGSTVRLGNPKSVKDEDRYGRALRYVVRKDVDVSRSQIVKGSKARYDSTDGYQWHPRQAGYHKADKAHKNYSCKKKKKSGGGSSAKPVGHNCPKSAPIKGNRPSHIYHMPGQRFYKITGPEICFSSESAARKAGYRKSKV
;
A
#
# COMPACT_ATOMS: atom_id res chain seq x y z
N MET A 1 -20.35 89.96 43.38
CA MET A 1 -19.10 90.11 44.12
C MET A 1 -18.37 88.81 44.11
N LYS A 2 -17.18 88.82 43.69
CA LYS A 2 -16.08 87.82 43.74
C LYS A 2 -15.55 87.48 42.35
N VAL A 3 -14.39 87.93 42.20
CA VAL A 3 -13.50 88.07 41.09
C VAL A 3 -13.01 86.70 40.65
N LEU A 4 -13.09 86.40 39.34
CA LEU A 4 -12.60 85.21 38.72
C LEU A 4 -11.18 85.48 38.22
N ARG A 5 -10.16 84.83 38.82
CA ARG A 5 -8.78 84.85 38.36
C ARG A 5 -8.56 83.68 37.36
N ARG A 6 -8.27 84.06 36.15
CA ARG A 6 -7.83 83.13 35.11
C ARG A 6 -6.36 82.75 35.33
N LEU A 7 -6.08 81.46 35.56
CA LEU A 7 -4.74 80.92 35.45
C LEU A 7 -4.60 80.30 34.07
N LEU A 8 -3.68 80.84 33.32
CA LEU A 8 -3.28 80.29 31.97
C LEU A 8 -2.19 79.27 32.20
N THR A 9 -2.52 78.00 32.03
CA THR A 9 -1.53 76.90 32.06
C THR A 9 -1.12 76.59 30.67
N VAL A 10 0.15 76.88 30.36
CA VAL A 10 0.78 76.49 29.09
C VAL A 10 1.13 75.01 29.19
N LEU A 11 0.46 74.17 28.42
CA LEU A 11 0.82 72.78 28.23
C LEU A 11 1.76 72.67 27.06
N VAL A 12 3.03 72.40 27.37
CA VAL A 12 4.03 72.00 26.37
C VAL A 12 3.73 70.56 25.98
N GLY A 13 3.18 70.36 24.79
CA GLY A 13 2.95 69.04 24.22
C GLY A 13 4.25 68.42 23.68
N ILE A 14 4.74 67.42 24.35
CA ILE A 14 5.78 66.55 23.82
C ILE A 14 5.12 65.52 22.89
N THR A 15 5.21 65.71 21.59
CA THR A 15 4.80 64.72 20.60
C THR A 15 5.85 63.62 20.51
N LEU A 16 5.57 62.49 21.17
CA LEU A 16 6.32 61.28 21.00
C LEU A 16 5.92 60.66 19.64
N ALA A 17 6.73 60.87 18.62
CA ALA A 17 6.59 60.18 17.33
C ALA A 17 6.95 58.70 17.51
N ALA A 18 5.97 57.84 17.78
CA ALA A 18 6.14 56.40 17.68
C ALA A 18 6.30 56.02 16.20
N GLY A 19 7.56 55.88 15.78
CA GLY A 19 7.91 55.31 14.49
C GLY A 19 7.48 53.83 14.46
N ILE A 20 6.34 53.55 13.83
CA ILE A 20 5.97 52.19 13.46
C ILE A 20 6.92 51.77 12.33
N GLY A 21 8.02 51.12 12.70
CA GLY A 21 8.87 50.46 11.75
C GLY A 21 8.05 49.34 11.06
N LEU A 22 7.58 49.63 9.85
CA LEU A 22 7.17 48.53 8.97
C LEU A 22 8.41 47.65 8.74
N ALA A 23 8.54 46.56 9.49
CA ALA A 23 9.44 45.48 9.14
C ALA A 23 8.98 45.00 7.77
N ALA A 24 9.73 45.32 6.71
CA ALA A 24 9.57 44.71 5.42
C ALA A 24 9.77 43.23 5.62
N VAL A 25 8.67 42.47 5.63
CA VAL A 25 8.68 41.02 5.54
C VAL A 25 9.30 40.73 4.16
N SER A 26 10.60 40.47 4.12
CA SER A 26 11.25 39.91 2.93
C SER A 26 10.41 38.72 2.52
N PRO A 27 10.03 38.58 1.23
CA PRO A 27 9.41 37.36 0.77
C PRO A 27 10.42 36.25 1.08
N ALA A 28 10.09 35.45 2.09
CA ALA A 28 10.89 34.29 2.43
C ALA A 28 11.15 33.54 1.13
N ASP A 29 12.40 33.25 0.87
CA ASP A 29 12.87 32.47 -0.26
C ASP A 29 11.93 31.29 -0.45
N ALA A 30 10.95 31.44 -1.31
CA ALA A 30 10.19 30.34 -1.86
C ALA A 30 11.21 29.50 -2.62
N ALA A 31 11.73 28.47 -1.95
CA ALA A 31 12.58 27.46 -2.59
C ALA A 31 11.96 27.15 -3.96
N PRO A 32 12.73 27.20 -5.06
CA PRO A 32 12.18 27.15 -6.41
C PRO A 32 11.27 25.92 -6.47
N SER A 33 10.00 26.13 -6.66
CA SER A 33 9.03 25.06 -6.86
C SER A 33 9.53 24.32 -8.09
N LYS A 34 10.17 23.14 -7.85
CA LYS A 34 10.80 22.38 -8.94
C LYS A 34 9.69 22.00 -9.89
N ALA A 35 9.57 22.73 -10.97
CA ALA A 35 8.45 22.71 -11.89
C ALA A 35 8.16 21.28 -12.36
N VAL A 36 6.90 20.89 -12.31
CA VAL A 36 6.42 19.62 -12.84
C VAL A 36 5.91 19.88 -14.25
N SER A 37 6.52 19.28 -15.26
CA SER A 37 5.98 19.30 -16.62
C SER A 37 4.83 18.29 -16.73
N TRP A 38 3.78 18.64 -17.48
CA TRP A 38 2.60 17.83 -17.62
C TRP A 38 2.33 17.47 -19.09
N SER A 39 1.95 16.22 -19.32
CA SER A 39 1.48 15.73 -20.61
C SER A 39 0.24 14.86 -20.42
N SER A 40 -0.50 14.60 -21.49
CA SER A 40 -1.67 13.72 -21.46
C SER A 40 -1.38 12.40 -22.15
N ALA A 41 -1.97 11.32 -21.64
CA ALA A 41 -1.89 9.99 -22.23
C ALA A 41 -3.16 9.21 -22.02
N LYS A 42 -3.46 8.24 -22.90
CA LYS A 42 -4.53 7.24 -22.71
C LYS A 42 -4.00 6.04 -21.94
N VAL A 43 -4.76 5.56 -20.96
CA VAL A 43 -4.50 4.31 -20.24
C VAL A 43 -4.82 3.14 -21.17
N ILE A 44 -3.83 2.29 -21.44
CA ILE A 44 -4.00 1.08 -22.24
C ILE A 44 -4.27 -0.13 -21.34
N ARG A 45 -3.45 -0.33 -20.31
CA ARG A 45 -3.66 -1.39 -19.32
C ARG A 45 -2.82 -1.14 -18.06
N TRP A 46 -3.28 -1.65 -16.95
CA TRP A 46 -2.51 -1.72 -15.71
C TRP A 46 -1.79 -3.06 -15.63
N LYS A 47 -0.48 -3.05 -15.38
CA LYS A 47 0.30 -4.27 -15.09
C LYS A 47 0.04 -4.71 -13.64
N ASP A 48 0.05 -3.76 -12.72
CA ASP A 48 -0.15 -3.89 -11.28
C ASP A 48 -0.74 -2.60 -10.71
N GLY A 49 -0.59 -2.35 -9.40
CA GLY A 49 -1.15 -1.15 -8.75
C GLY A 49 -0.37 0.12 -8.98
N ASP A 50 0.90 0.06 -9.39
CA ASP A 50 1.79 1.21 -9.57
C ASP A 50 2.51 1.25 -10.93
N THR A 51 2.16 0.35 -11.83
CA THR A 51 2.72 0.29 -13.18
C THR A 51 1.60 0.24 -14.23
N VAL A 52 1.55 1.26 -15.09
CA VAL A 52 0.54 1.39 -16.13
C VAL A 52 1.18 1.53 -17.51
N VAL A 53 0.61 0.85 -18.50
CA VAL A 53 0.92 1.06 -19.92
C VAL A 53 -0.04 2.11 -20.46
N THR A 54 0.53 3.12 -21.11
CA THR A 54 -0.20 4.24 -21.70
C THR A 54 0.16 4.42 -23.16
N SER A 55 -0.54 5.32 -23.86
CA SER A 55 -0.17 5.73 -25.22
C SER A 55 1.21 6.41 -25.34
N ARG A 56 1.87 6.70 -24.19
CA ARG A 56 3.24 7.25 -24.10
C ARG A 56 4.23 6.26 -23.48
N GLY A 57 3.95 4.96 -23.54
CA GLY A 57 4.81 3.93 -22.99
C GLY A 57 4.42 3.46 -21.59
N THR A 58 5.32 2.72 -20.98
CA THR A 58 5.13 2.17 -19.62
C THR A 58 5.52 3.20 -18.58
N ILE A 59 4.61 3.48 -17.67
CA ILE A 59 4.78 4.44 -16.58
C ILE A 59 4.90 3.70 -15.25
N ARG A 60 5.94 3.98 -14.48
CA ARG A 60 6.04 3.64 -13.06
C ARG A 60 5.61 4.87 -12.25
N LEU A 61 4.62 4.69 -11.40
CA LEU A 61 4.10 5.77 -10.57
C LEU A 61 5.13 6.21 -9.54
N ILE A 62 5.36 7.52 -9.45
CA ILE A 62 6.30 8.10 -8.48
C ILE A 62 5.72 8.00 -7.07
N GLY A 63 6.58 7.69 -6.10
CA GLY A 63 6.33 7.85 -4.67
C GLY A 63 5.40 6.82 -4.04
N VAL A 64 5.04 5.76 -4.74
CA VAL A 64 4.22 4.67 -4.21
C VAL A 64 4.84 3.31 -4.53
N ASP A 65 4.67 2.38 -3.61
CA ASP A 65 4.99 0.98 -3.78
C ASP A 65 3.77 0.13 -3.45
N THR A 66 3.30 -0.62 -4.45
CA THR A 66 2.17 -1.53 -4.29
C THR A 66 2.67 -2.97 -4.19
N PRO A 67 1.91 -3.86 -3.53
CA PRO A 67 2.32 -5.25 -3.45
C PRO A 67 2.49 -5.87 -4.84
N GLU A 68 3.59 -6.56 -5.05
CA GLU A 68 3.93 -7.29 -6.27
C GLU A 68 2.90 -8.37 -6.60
N SER A 69 2.78 -8.72 -7.88
CA SER A 69 1.88 -9.78 -8.35
C SER A 69 2.05 -11.07 -7.56
N GLY A 70 0.97 -11.71 -7.20
CA GLY A 70 0.96 -12.89 -6.33
C GLY A 70 1.12 -12.60 -4.84
N ARG A 71 1.45 -11.37 -4.45
CA ARG A 71 1.51 -10.96 -3.04
C ARG A 71 0.15 -10.48 -2.54
N CYS A 72 0.02 -10.53 -1.23
CA CYS A 72 -1.14 -10.00 -0.53
C CYS A 72 -1.39 -8.53 -0.85
N GLY A 73 -2.62 -8.19 -1.23
CA GLY A 73 -3.00 -6.83 -1.59
C GLY A 73 -2.80 -6.47 -3.07
N ALA A 74 -2.01 -7.23 -3.85
CA ALA A 74 -1.69 -6.92 -5.24
C ALA A 74 -2.93 -6.73 -6.13
N SER A 75 -3.84 -7.71 -6.10
CA SER A 75 -5.09 -7.63 -6.87
C SER A 75 -5.98 -6.46 -6.42
N THR A 76 -5.97 -6.17 -5.13
CA THR A 76 -6.71 -5.03 -4.56
C THR A 76 -6.11 -3.71 -5.02
N ALA A 77 -4.79 -3.55 -4.98
CA ALA A 77 -4.10 -2.36 -5.47
C ALA A 77 -4.39 -2.13 -6.97
N THR A 78 -4.26 -3.17 -7.79
CA THR A 78 -4.58 -3.10 -9.23
C THR A 78 -6.05 -2.74 -9.48
N LYS A 79 -6.98 -3.27 -8.69
CA LYS A 79 -8.41 -2.91 -8.77
C LYS A 79 -8.64 -1.43 -8.46
N TRP A 80 -7.98 -0.87 -7.45
CA TRP A 80 -8.06 0.55 -7.13
C TRP A 80 -7.45 1.40 -8.23
N ALA A 81 -6.29 1.05 -8.78
CA ALA A 81 -5.69 1.76 -9.90
C ALA A 81 -6.65 1.85 -11.10
N LYS A 82 -7.26 0.73 -11.50
CA LYS A 82 -8.28 0.67 -12.56
C LYS A 82 -9.53 1.50 -12.25
N LYS A 83 -9.92 1.60 -10.97
CA LYS A 83 -11.07 2.43 -10.57
C LYS A 83 -10.80 3.91 -10.76
N TRP A 84 -9.62 4.40 -10.39
CA TRP A 84 -9.27 5.83 -10.49
C TRP A 84 -8.86 6.24 -11.91
N ALA A 85 -8.16 5.36 -12.61
CA ALA A 85 -7.75 5.58 -14.00
C ALA A 85 -8.11 4.34 -14.85
N PRO A 86 -9.37 4.22 -15.27
CA PRO A 86 -9.84 3.10 -16.09
C PRO A 86 -9.10 3.00 -17.43
N VAL A 87 -9.05 1.79 -17.97
CA VAL A 87 -8.56 1.56 -19.34
C VAL A 87 -9.38 2.41 -20.31
N GLY A 88 -8.73 3.00 -21.30
CA GLY A 88 -9.31 3.93 -22.26
C GLY A 88 -9.43 5.38 -21.77
N SER A 89 -9.30 5.64 -20.46
CA SER A 89 -9.39 7.01 -19.94
C SER A 89 -8.11 7.82 -20.21
N THR A 90 -8.29 9.13 -20.35
CA THR A 90 -7.17 10.08 -20.40
C THR A 90 -6.71 10.43 -19.00
N VAL A 91 -5.40 10.40 -18.79
CA VAL A 91 -4.71 10.80 -17.57
C VAL A 91 -3.69 11.89 -17.86
N ARG A 92 -3.37 12.69 -16.85
CA ARG A 92 -2.25 13.63 -16.88
C ARG A 92 -1.04 12.95 -16.27
N LEU A 93 0.09 13.04 -16.95
CA LEU A 93 1.38 12.51 -16.54
C LEU A 93 2.28 13.67 -16.11
N GLY A 94 2.63 13.72 -14.83
CA GLY A 94 3.51 14.77 -14.29
C GLY A 94 4.94 14.30 -14.15
N ASN A 95 5.87 15.03 -14.77
CA ASN A 95 7.31 14.78 -14.65
C ASN A 95 7.96 15.86 -13.80
N PRO A 96 8.29 15.62 -12.53
CA PRO A 96 9.03 16.58 -11.71
C PRO A 96 10.51 16.57 -12.09
N LYS A 97 11.08 17.73 -12.35
CA LYS A 97 12.51 17.88 -12.70
C LYS A 97 13.49 17.30 -11.66
N SER A 98 13.02 17.07 -10.43
CA SER A 98 13.85 16.51 -9.35
C SER A 98 13.93 14.98 -9.37
N VAL A 99 13.18 14.32 -10.23
CA VAL A 99 13.16 12.85 -10.36
C VAL A 99 13.74 12.49 -11.73
N LYS A 100 14.51 11.41 -11.80
CA LYS A 100 14.99 10.87 -13.08
C LYS A 100 13.81 10.63 -14.01
N ASP A 101 14.05 10.77 -15.30
CA ASP A 101 13.00 10.58 -16.32
C ASP A 101 12.52 9.14 -16.36
N GLU A 102 13.46 8.19 -16.22
CA GLU A 102 13.19 6.75 -16.27
C GLU A 102 13.88 6.01 -15.12
N ASP A 103 13.36 4.84 -14.81
CA ASP A 103 13.99 3.91 -13.89
C ASP A 103 14.96 2.96 -14.63
N ARG A 104 15.66 2.10 -13.89
CA ARG A 104 16.61 1.12 -14.44
C ARG A 104 16.01 0.10 -15.41
N TYR A 105 14.68 0.04 -15.51
CA TYR A 105 13.95 -0.86 -16.40
C TYR A 105 13.36 -0.15 -17.62
N GLY A 106 13.74 1.11 -17.86
CA GLY A 106 13.22 1.92 -18.96
C GLY A 106 11.75 2.32 -18.81
N ARG A 107 11.22 2.34 -17.57
CA ARG A 107 9.87 2.82 -17.31
C ARG A 107 9.92 4.30 -16.97
N ALA A 108 9.11 5.11 -17.63
CA ALA A 108 9.03 6.54 -17.32
C ALA A 108 8.45 6.77 -15.91
N LEU A 109 9.13 7.61 -15.13
CA LEU A 109 8.71 7.96 -13.77
C LEU A 109 7.78 9.16 -13.81
N ARG A 110 6.49 8.96 -13.51
CA ARG A 110 5.46 10.02 -13.60
C ARG A 110 4.49 9.98 -12.42
N TYR A 111 3.99 11.14 -12.05
CA TYR A 111 2.72 11.23 -11.36
C TYR A 111 1.61 10.88 -12.36
N VAL A 112 0.63 10.14 -11.94
CA VAL A 112 -0.58 9.85 -12.73
C VAL A 112 -1.78 10.50 -12.03
N VAL A 113 -2.42 11.46 -12.73
CA VAL A 113 -3.55 12.23 -12.20
C VAL A 113 -4.71 12.16 -13.18
N ARG A 114 -5.90 11.91 -12.65
CA ARG A 114 -7.15 11.96 -13.42
C ARG A 114 -8.25 12.62 -12.59
N LYS A 115 -8.94 13.64 -13.16
CA LYS A 115 -9.99 14.38 -12.45
C LYS A 115 -9.55 14.75 -11.02
N ASP A 116 -8.37 15.36 -10.91
CA ASP A 116 -7.72 15.79 -9.65
C ASP A 116 -7.38 14.66 -8.66
N VAL A 117 -7.63 13.41 -9.00
CA VAL A 117 -7.22 12.25 -8.23
C VAL A 117 -5.77 11.92 -8.54
N ASP A 118 -4.89 12.10 -7.56
CA ASP A 118 -3.53 11.59 -7.54
C ASP A 118 -3.55 10.08 -7.25
N VAL A 119 -3.25 9.27 -8.26
CA VAL A 119 -3.35 7.81 -8.16
C VAL A 119 -2.36 7.26 -7.14
N SER A 120 -1.12 7.78 -7.08
CA SER A 120 -0.11 7.34 -6.10
C SER A 120 -0.59 7.58 -4.66
N ARG A 121 -1.02 8.83 -4.35
CA ARG A 121 -1.54 9.16 -3.03
C ARG A 121 -2.76 8.31 -2.67
N SER A 122 -3.64 8.10 -3.63
CA SER A 122 -4.85 7.29 -3.43
C SER A 122 -4.51 5.82 -3.14
N GLN A 123 -3.49 5.24 -3.80
CA GLN A 123 -2.98 3.91 -3.48
C GLN A 123 -2.45 3.82 -2.05
N ILE A 124 -1.69 4.82 -1.60
CA ILE A 124 -1.16 4.87 -0.24
C ILE A 124 -2.30 4.90 0.78
N VAL A 125 -3.30 5.75 0.60
CA VAL A 125 -4.50 5.81 1.46
C VAL A 125 -5.27 4.48 1.50
N LYS A 126 -5.15 3.66 0.46
CA LYS A 126 -5.79 2.32 0.39
C LYS A 126 -4.92 1.17 0.87
N GLY A 127 -3.73 1.45 1.38
CA GLY A 127 -2.89 0.47 2.04
C GLY A 127 -1.59 0.10 1.32
N SER A 128 -1.25 0.78 0.21
CA SER A 128 0.09 0.73 -0.36
C SER A 128 1.05 1.59 0.46
N LYS A 129 2.35 1.41 0.27
CA LYS A 129 3.37 2.17 1.00
C LYS A 129 3.80 3.40 0.20
N ALA A 130 4.11 4.47 0.90
CA ALA A 130 4.88 5.55 0.30
C ALA A 130 6.32 5.09 0.09
N ARG A 131 6.88 5.46 -1.08
CA ARG A 131 8.25 5.14 -1.47
C ARG A 131 9.05 6.42 -1.59
N TYR A 132 10.17 6.51 -0.90
CA TYR A 132 10.91 7.75 -0.76
C TYR A 132 12.39 7.56 -0.44
N ASP A 133 12.92 6.36 -0.60
CA ASP A 133 14.33 6.14 -0.36
C ASP A 133 15.16 6.15 -1.64
N SER A 134 16.42 6.48 -1.49
CA SER A 134 17.40 6.53 -2.55
C SER A 134 17.72 5.16 -3.14
N THR A 135 17.39 4.06 -2.47
CA THR A 135 17.67 2.69 -2.92
C THR A 135 16.93 2.34 -4.20
N ASP A 136 15.79 2.99 -4.42
CA ASP A 136 14.98 2.81 -5.63
C ASP A 136 15.31 3.78 -6.75
N GLY A 137 16.34 4.58 -6.57
CA GLY A 137 16.70 5.63 -7.51
C GLY A 137 15.73 6.81 -7.50
N TYR A 138 14.82 6.88 -6.52
CA TYR A 138 13.99 8.06 -6.30
C TYR A 138 14.79 9.11 -5.57
N GLN A 139 15.01 10.22 -6.24
CA GLN A 139 15.38 11.45 -5.57
C GLN A 139 14.13 12.06 -4.95
N TRP A 140 14.35 13.03 -4.06
CA TRP A 140 13.26 13.80 -3.48
C TRP A 140 12.28 14.30 -4.57
N HIS A 141 10.99 14.14 -4.30
CA HIS A 141 9.94 14.62 -5.21
C HIS A 141 8.94 15.54 -4.47
N PRO A 142 8.33 16.53 -5.15
CA PRO A 142 7.52 17.57 -4.51
C PRO A 142 6.37 17.07 -3.62
N ARG A 143 5.81 15.88 -3.91
CA ARG A 143 4.68 15.32 -3.15
C ARG A 143 5.11 14.37 -2.03
N GLN A 144 6.42 14.18 -1.82
CA GLN A 144 6.94 13.18 -0.87
C GLN A 144 6.43 13.37 0.55
N ALA A 145 6.49 14.58 1.09
CA ALA A 145 6.02 14.88 2.45
C ALA A 145 4.54 14.53 2.65
N GLY A 146 3.71 14.86 1.67
CA GLY A 146 2.28 14.52 1.69
C GLY A 146 2.00 13.03 1.59
N TYR A 147 2.81 12.29 0.83
CA TYR A 147 2.71 10.84 0.72
C TYR A 147 3.12 10.15 2.02
N HIS A 148 4.21 10.61 2.67
CA HIS A 148 4.61 10.14 3.99
C HIS A 148 3.53 10.35 5.05
N LYS A 149 2.94 11.55 5.07
CA LYS A 149 1.84 11.85 6.00
C LYS A 149 0.67 10.91 5.75
N ALA A 150 0.32 10.64 4.49
CA ALA A 150 -0.73 9.70 4.14
C ALA A 150 -0.40 8.26 4.57
N ASP A 151 0.83 7.79 4.37
CA ASP A 151 1.27 6.44 4.74
C ASP A 151 1.20 6.23 6.27
N LYS A 152 1.69 7.21 7.04
CA LYS A 152 1.60 7.18 8.52
C LYS A 152 0.16 7.19 9.03
N ALA A 153 -0.76 7.85 8.34
CA ALA A 153 -2.16 7.97 8.73
C ALA A 153 -3.02 6.75 8.38
N HIS A 154 -2.56 5.86 7.52
CA HIS A 154 -3.35 4.75 7.01
C HIS A 154 -2.64 3.41 7.22
N LYS A 155 -3.46 2.37 7.47
CA LYS A 155 -2.93 1.01 7.64
C LYS A 155 -2.57 0.40 6.29
N ASN A 156 -1.38 -0.17 6.19
CA ASN A 156 -0.96 -0.94 5.03
C ASN A 156 -1.82 -2.20 4.84
N TYR A 157 -1.83 -2.76 3.61
CA TYR A 157 -2.52 -4.00 3.32
C TYR A 157 -2.13 -5.07 4.35
N SER A 158 -3.13 -5.51 5.11
CA SER A 158 -3.00 -6.62 6.02
C SER A 158 -3.76 -7.79 5.42
N CYS A 159 -3.06 -8.80 4.95
CA CYS A 159 -3.71 -10.07 4.71
C CYS A 159 -3.70 -10.83 6.03
N LYS A 160 -4.87 -11.07 6.55
CA LYS A 160 -5.00 -12.18 7.50
C LYS A 160 -4.29 -13.34 6.84
N LYS A 161 -3.14 -13.80 7.39
CA LYS A 161 -2.65 -15.14 7.08
C LYS A 161 -3.93 -15.95 7.14
N LYS A 162 -4.39 -16.56 6.01
CA LYS A 162 -5.41 -17.60 6.12
C LYS A 162 -4.89 -18.39 7.30
N LYS A 163 -5.59 -18.36 8.44
CA LYS A 163 -5.34 -19.35 9.46
C LYS A 163 -5.34 -20.60 8.65
N LYS A 164 -4.16 -21.20 8.42
CA LYS A 164 -4.11 -22.59 8.01
C LYS A 164 -5.08 -23.16 9.02
N SER A 165 -6.28 -23.51 8.55
CA SER A 165 -7.27 -24.17 9.39
C SER A 165 -6.41 -25.16 10.13
N GLY A 166 -6.26 -25.00 11.43
CA GLY A 166 -5.24 -25.64 12.25
C GLY A 166 -5.43 -27.14 12.36
N GLY A 167 -5.61 -27.76 11.21
CA GLY A 167 -5.33 -29.15 10.97
C GLY A 167 -3.86 -29.20 10.59
N GLY A 168 -3.01 -29.57 11.50
CA GLY A 168 -1.73 -30.17 11.12
C GLY A 168 -2.02 -31.11 9.97
N SER A 169 -1.18 -31.15 8.95
CA SER A 169 -1.34 -32.10 7.85
C SER A 169 -1.53 -33.51 8.36
N SER A 170 -1.19 -33.77 9.61
CA SER A 170 -1.38 -35.03 10.34
C SER A 170 -1.73 -34.77 11.80
N ALA A 171 -2.39 -35.75 12.43
CA ALA A 171 -2.70 -35.79 13.86
C ALA A 171 -2.35 -37.18 14.43
N LYS A 172 -2.18 -37.24 15.73
CA LYS A 172 -2.07 -38.54 16.43
C LYS A 172 -3.43 -39.23 16.49
N PRO A 173 -3.50 -40.54 16.32
CA PRO A 173 -4.72 -41.30 16.58
C PRO A 173 -5.23 -41.13 18.03
N VAL A 174 -6.54 -41.28 18.21
CA VAL A 174 -7.18 -41.37 19.52
C VAL A 174 -7.72 -42.79 19.65
N GLY A 175 -7.00 -43.66 20.37
CA GLY A 175 -7.27 -45.08 20.38
C GLY A 175 -7.20 -45.69 18.98
N HIS A 176 -8.24 -46.40 18.56
CA HIS A 176 -8.32 -47.04 17.23
C HIS A 176 -8.89 -46.13 16.15
N ASN A 177 -9.07 -44.84 16.44
CA ASN A 177 -9.72 -43.91 15.54
C ASN A 177 -8.88 -42.64 15.28
N CYS A 178 -9.26 -41.94 14.25
CA CYS A 178 -8.76 -40.63 13.94
C CYS A 178 -9.72 -39.53 14.42
N PRO A 179 -9.21 -38.38 14.88
CA PRO A 179 -10.04 -37.24 15.26
C PRO A 179 -10.81 -36.69 14.06
N LYS A 180 -11.97 -36.08 14.31
CA LYS A 180 -12.82 -35.49 13.25
C LYS A 180 -12.07 -34.46 12.38
N SER A 181 -11.08 -33.78 12.93
CA SER A 181 -10.25 -32.79 12.22
C SER A 181 -9.24 -33.42 11.24
N ALA A 182 -8.96 -34.73 11.38
CA ALA A 182 -8.02 -35.46 10.54
C ALA A 182 -8.53 -36.92 10.34
N PRO A 183 -9.62 -37.11 9.60
CA PRO A 183 -10.35 -38.38 9.59
C PRO A 183 -9.70 -39.50 8.76
N ILE A 184 -8.64 -39.20 7.99
CA ILE A 184 -8.01 -40.17 7.10
C ILE A 184 -7.00 -41.01 7.88
N LYS A 185 -7.20 -42.31 7.94
CA LYS A 185 -6.36 -43.25 8.66
C LYS A 185 -5.12 -43.62 7.83
N GLY A 186 -3.92 -43.41 8.36
CA GLY A 186 -2.67 -43.82 7.73
C GLY A 186 -2.01 -44.94 8.50
N ASN A 187 -1.59 -45.98 7.75
CA ASN A 187 -0.81 -47.11 8.26
C ASN A 187 0.68 -46.88 7.90
N ARG A 188 1.54 -46.77 8.90
CA ARG A 188 2.96 -46.45 8.72
C ARG A 188 3.75 -47.58 8.01
N PRO A 189 3.61 -48.86 8.38
CA PRO A 189 4.36 -49.90 7.76
C PRO A 189 4.10 -50.03 6.25
N SER A 190 2.84 -49.87 5.82
CA SER A 190 2.46 -50.02 4.43
C SER A 190 2.47 -48.74 3.60
N HIS A 191 2.54 -47.56 4.28
CA HIS A 191 2.34 -46.25 3.68
C HIS A 191 1.02 -46.14 2.90
N ILE A 192 -0.03 -46.82 3.39
CA ILE A 192 -1.38 -46.76 2.83
C ILE A 192 -2.26 -45.90 3.71
N TYR A 193 -3.07 -45.05 3.08
CA TYR A 193 -4.13 -44.33 3.79
C TYR A 193 -5.52 -44.81 3.38
N HIS A 194 -6.43 -44.83 4.33
CA HIS A 194 -7.83 -45.22 4.16
C HIS A 194 -8.76 -44.04 4.42
N MET A 195 -9.68 -43.81 3.49
CA MET A 195 -10.72 -42.81 3.62
C MET A 195 -11.90 -43.33 4.40
N PRO A 196 -12.63 -42.45 5.12
CA PRO A 196 -13.94 -42.81 5.67
C PRO A 196 -14.82 -43.41 4.56
N GLY A 197 -15.48 -44.51 4.87
CA GLY A 197 -16.35 -45.22 3.92
C GLY A 197 -15.69 -46.34 3.12
N GLN A 198 -14.37 -46.40 3.06
CA GLN A 198 -13.66 -47.51 2.39
C GLN A 198 -13.80 -48.83 3.20
N ARG A 199 -13.77 -49.96 2.51
CA ARG A 199 -13.95 -51.30 3.06
C ARG A 199 -13.12 -51.56 4.32
N PHE A 200 -11.84 -51.24 4.29
CA PHE A 200 -10.94 -51.51 5.41
C PHE A 200 -10.78 -50.37 6.39
N TYR A 201 -11.47 -49.23 6.20
CA TYR A 201 -11.35 -48.05 7.09
C TYR A 201 -11.66 -48.37 8.55
N LYS A 202 -12.76 -49.15 8.80
CA LYS A 202 -13.20 -49.44 10.18
C LYS A 202 -12.20 -50.32 10.92
N ILE A 203 -11.60 -51.27 10.24
CA ILE A 203 -10.69 -52.28 10.83
C ILE A 203 -9.23 -51.84 10.87
N THR A 204 -8.86 -50.77 10.11
CA THR A 204 -7.51 -50.21 10.15
C THR A 204 -7.24 -49.49 11.45
N GLY A 205 -6.24 -49.95 12.21
CA GLY A 205 -5.64 -49.21 13.33
C GLY A 205 -4.69 -48.16 12.75
N PRO A 206 -4.95 -46.86 12.88
CA PRO A 206 -4.06 -45.84 12.34
C PRO A 206 -2.88 -45.61 13.29
N GLU A 207 -1.69 -45.44 12.75
CA GLU A 207 -0.53 -44.89 13.49
C GLU A 207 -0.37 -43.37 13.23
N ILE A 208 -1.08 -42.87 12.22
CA ILE A 208 -1.13 -41.45 11.87
C ILE A 208 -2.48 -41.13 11.22
N CYS A 209 -2.97 -39.92 11.46
CA CYS A 209 -4.22 -39.43 10.88
C CYS A 209 -3.96 -38.20 10.01
N PHE A 210 -4.61 -38.08 8.86
CA PHE A 210 -4.44 -36.95 7.95
C PHE A 210 -5.74 -36.17 7.78
N SER A 211 -5.62 -34.87 7.67
CA SER A 211 -6.76 -33.96 7.48
C SER A 211 -7.26 -33.93 6.03
N SER A 212 -6.46 -34.39 5.07
CA SER A 212 -6.80 -34.44 3.64
C SER A 212 -5.97 -35.49 2.90
N GLU A 213 -6.46 -35.93 1.73
CA GLU A 213 -5.70 -36.82 0.84
C GLU A 213 -4.39 -36.16 0.38
N SER A 214 -4.41 -34.83 0.14
CA SER A 214 -3.20 -34.07 -0.22
C SER A 214 -2.15 -34.12 0.89
N ALA A 215 -2.57 -34.07 2.15
CA ALA A 215 -1.68 -34.20 3.31
C ALA A 215 -1.06 -35.60 3.39
N ALA A 216 -1.88 -36.64 3.20
CA ALA A 216 -1.42 -38.03 3.18
C ALA A 216 -0.40 -38.27 2.05
N ARG A 217 -0.69 -37.81 0.82
CA ARG A 217 0.23 -37.94 -0.33
C ARG A 217 1.54 -37.18 -0.13
N LYS A 218 1.49 -35.98 0.42
CA LYS A 218 2.71 -35.20 0.75
C LYS A 218 3.57 -35.89 1.81
N ALA A 219 2.96 -36.71 2.68
CA ALA A 219 3.66 -37.52 3.66
C ALA A 219 4.14 -38.87 3.10
N GLY A 220 4.03 -39.12 1.78
CA GLY A 220 4.48 -40.31 1.12
C GLY A 220 3.51 -41.50 1.20
N TYR A 221 2.23 -41.25 1.54
CA TYR A 221 1.23 -42.31 1.61
C TYR A 221 0.44 -42.42 0.30
N ARG A 222 0.11 -43.63 -0.10
CA ARG A 222 -0.77 -43.93 -1.24
C ARG A 222 -2.17 -44.32 -0.78
N LYS A 223 -3.19 -44.07 -1.61
CA LYS A 223 -4.57 -44.44 -1.32
C LYS A 223 -4.77 -45.93 -1.32
N SER A 224 -5.56 -46.43 -0.38
CA SER A 224 -6.07 -47.82 -0.49
C SER A 224 -6.88 -47.98 -1.79
N LYS A 225 -6.69 -49.11 -2.46
CA LYS A 225 -7.41 -49.44 -3.71
C LYS A 225 -8.82 -49.96 -3.43
N VAL A 226 -9.13 -50.31 -2.21
CA VAL A 226 -10.38 -50.93 -1.73
C VAL A 226 -10.83 -50.35 -0.40
#